data_98bb95b20e1876e07909df3c2f6484e3
#
_entry.id   98bb95b20e1876e07909df3c2f6484e3
#
_cell.length_a   1.000
_cell.length_b   1.000
_cell.length_c   1.000
_cell.angle_alpha   90.00
_cell.angle_beta   90.00
_cell.angle_gamma   90.00
#
_symmetry.space_group_name_H-M   'P 1'
#
loop_
_entity.id
_entity.type
_entity.pdbx_description
1 polymer ?
#
loop_
_entity_poly.entity_id
_entity_poly.type
_entity_poly.pdbx_seq_one_letter_code
_entity_poly.pdbx_strand_id
1 'polypeptide(L)'
;MSSAFGTETVLDVRHWTDDYFSFTTTRDSGFRFENGQVVMIGLQVEDAEGRSKPLLRAYSIASANWEEQLEFFSIKVPDGPLTSRLKDIKPGDSILIGRKPTGTLLIHDLHPGRNLYLLGTGTGFAPWLSIVKDPETYERFERVILCHGVRHAQDLAYRDYIENELPRHEFLGETIADRLHYYPAVTREPFEHRGHDHRGRMTDLMATGRMMQQLGLEALDPAHDRAMICGSPQMLADFRAMLDGRGITAAPRIGTPGQYVFERAFVEK
;
A
#
# COMPACT_ATOMS: atom_id res chain seq x y z
N MET A 1 -23.35 -15.89 18.79
CA MET A 1 -21.93 -15.55 18.59
C MET A 1 -21.87 -14.68 17.35
N SER A 2 -21.30 -13.49 17.42
CA SER A 2 -21.11 -12.65 16.22
C SER A 2 -20.18 -13.39 15.24
N SER A 3 -20.57 -13.45 13.95
CA SER A 3 -19.70 -14.02 12.89
C SER A 3 -18.38 -13.27 12.86
N ALA A 4 -17.27 -13.98 12.64
CA ALA A 4 -15.94 -13.36 12.49
C ALA A 4 -15.84 -12.47 11.25
N PHE A 5 -16.81 -12.55 10.34
CA PHE A 5 -16.89 -11.83 9.08
C PHE A 5 -18.24 -11.14 8.94
N GLY A 6 -18.23 -9.98 8.28
CA GLY A 6 -19.39 -9.33 7.70
C GLY A 6 -19.48 -9.62 6.21
N THR A 7 -20.62 -9.35 5.62
CA THR A 7 -20.81 -9.36 4.17
C THR A 7 -21.01 -7.94 3.71
N GLU A 8 -20.19 -7.49 2.78
CA GLU A 8 -20.28 -6.19 2.15
C GLU A 8 -20.63 -6.35 0.67
N THR A 9 -21.16 -5.29 0.07
CA THR A 9 -21.52 -5.27 -1.35
C THR A 9 -20.44 -4.55 -2.13
N VAL A 10 -19.99 -5.13 -3.24
CA VAL A 10 -19.11 -4.49 -4.21
C VAL A 10 -19.86 -3.33 -4.89
N LEU A 11 -19.28 -2.15 -4.86
CA LEU A 11 -19.87 -0.92 -5.40
C LEU A 11 -19.34 -0.57 -6.78
N ASP A 12 -18.03 -0.72 -6.95
CA ASP A 12 -17.33 -0.44 -8.21
C ASP A 12 -16.13 -1.36 -8.39
N VAL A 13 -15.75 -1.60 -9.65
CA VAL A 13 -14.55 -2.39 -10.02
C VAL A 13 -13.83 -1.67 -11.16
N ARG A 14 -12.56 -1.34 -10.94
CA ARG A 14 -11.70 -0.70 -11.93
C ARG A 14 -10.55 -1.61 -12.33
N HIS A 15 -10.48 -1.97 -13.61
CA HIS A 15 -9.34 -2.67 -14.19
C HIS A 15 -8.32 -1.64 -14.69
N TRP A 16 -7.12 -1.66 -14.09
CA TRP A 16 -6.02 -0.76 -14.44
C TRP A 16 -5.22 -1.28 -15.62
N THR A 17 -4.95 -2.59 -15.60
CA THR A 17 -4.26 -3.34 -16.64
C THR A 17 -4.85 -4.75 -16.73
N ASP A 18 -4.29 -5.58 -17.60
CA ASP A 18 -4.67 -7.00 -17.63
C ASP A 18 -4.38 -7.72 -16.30
N ASP A 19 -3.37 -7.24 -15.54
CA ASP A 19 -2.94 -7.87 -14.29
C ASP A 19 -3.52 -7.18 -13.04
N TYR A 20 -3.78 -5.87 -13.05
CA TYR A 20 -4.15 -5.09 -11.87
C TYR A 20 -5.57 -4.58 -11.91
N PHE A 21 -6.26 -4.65 -10.78
CA PHE A 21 -7.58 -4.08 -10.59
C PHE A 21 -7.77 -3.60 -9.15
N SER A 22 -8.68 -2.67 -8.95
CA SER A 22 -9.18 -2.28 -7.64
C SER A 22 -10.69 -2.40 -7.61
N PHE A 23 -11.22 -2.46 -6.41
CA PHE A 23 -12.67 -2.46 -6.21
C PHE A 23 -13.01 -1.77 -4.88
N THR A 24 -14.18 -1.16 -4.85
CA THR A 24 -14.76 -0.55 -3.65
C THR A 24 -15.94 -1.38 -3.15
N THR A 25 -16.16 -1.33 -1.85
CA THR A 25 -17.28 -2.01 -1.20
C THR A 25 -18.00 -1.07 -0.24
N THR A 26 -19.22 -1.43 0.15
CA THR A 26 -19.85 -0.88 1.34
C THR A 26 -18.95 -1.13 2.56
N ARG A 27 -19.19 -0.38 3.64
CA ARG A 27 -18.48 -0.50 4.90
C ARG A 27 -19.48 -0.54 6.05
N ASP A 28 -19.43 -1.60 6.86
CA ASP A 28 -20.20 -1.66 8.10
C ASP A 28 -19.91 -0.42 8.96
N SER A 29 -20.96 0.25 9.42
CA SER A 29 -20.85 1.51 10.19
C SER A 29 -20.10 1.35 11.52
N GLY A 30 -19.96 0.13 12.02
CA GLY A 30 -19.16 -0.22 13.20
C GLY A 30 -17.71 -0.62 12.88
N PHE A 31 -17.33 -0.77 11.60
CA PHE A 31 -16.00 -1.18 11.24
C PHE A 31 -14.97 -0.05 11.44
N ARG A 32 -13.97 -0.31 12.29
CA ARG A 32 -12.90 0.64 12.60
C ARG A 32 -11.55 0.03 12.26
N PHE A 33 -10.68 0.83 11.67
CA PHE A 33 -9.30 0.45 11.35
C PHE A 33 -8.39 1.68 11.39
N GLU A 34 -7.09 1.43 11.45
CA GLU A 34 -6.05 2.45 11.31
C GLU A 34 -5.46 2.39 9.90
N ASN A 35 -5.11 3.53 9.34
CA ASN A 35 -4.51 3.62 8.02
C ASN A 35 -3.22 2.77 7.97
N GLY A 36 -3.05 2.00 6.89
CA GLY A 36 -1.97 1.02 6.74
C GLY A 36 -2.31 -0.41 7.18
N GLN A 37 -3.45 -0.63 7.83
CA GLN A 37 -3.87 -1.98 8.24
C GLN A 37 -4.36 -2.84 7.08
N VAL A 38 -4.30 -4.16 7.34
CA VAL A 38 -4.89 -5.21 6.50
C VAL A 38 -6.15 -5.76 7.13
N VAL A 39 -7.02 -6.32 6.32
CA VAL A 39 -8.20 -7.08 6.76
C VAL A 39 -8.33 -8.36 5.93
N MET A 40 -8.88 -9.41 6.52
CA MET A 40 -9.22 -10.63 5.77
C MET A 40 -10.43 -10.35 4.88
N ILE A 41 -10.28 -10.55 3.57
CA ILE A 41 -11.39 -10.48 2.61
C ILE A 41 -11.51 -11.79 1.84
N GLY A 42 -12.67 -12.05 1.27
CA GLY A 42 -12.84 -13.23 0.43
C GLY A 42 -14.26 -13.52 -0.03
N LEU A 43 -14.42 -14.73 -0.56
CA LEU A 43 -15.65 -15.18 -1.16
C LEU A 43 -16.13 -16.47 -0.50
N GLN A 44 -17.44 -16.71 -0.50
CA GLN A 44 -17.98 -18.03 -0.25
C GLN A 44 -17.73 -18.90 -1.49
N VAL A 45 -17.11 -20.04 -1.28
CA VAL A 45 -16.85 -21.03 -2.34
C VAL A 45 -17.37 -22.38 -1.93
N GLU A 46 -17.78 -23.19 -2.88
CA GLU A 46 -18.16 -24.58 -2.63
C GLU A 46 -16.90 -25.47 -2.65
N ASP A 47 -16.80 -26.37 -1.66
CA ASP A 47 -15.78 -27.42 -1.66
C ASP A 47 -16.19 -28.59 -2.57
N ALA A 48 -15.35 -29.61 -2.66
CA ALA A 48 -15.59 -30.79 -3.49
C ALA A 48 -16.87 -31.58 -3.10
N GLU A 49 -17.31 -31.42 -1.85
CA GLU A 49 -18.52 -32.04 -1.31
C GLU A 49 -19.76 -31.12 -1.41
N GLY A 50 -19.65 -29.96 -2.10
CA GLY A 50 -20.75 -29.00 -2.28
C GLY A 50 -21.07 -28.18 -1.03
N ARG A 51 -20.18 -28.14 -0.01
CA ARG A 51 -20.36 -27.35 1.20
C ARG A 51 -19.78 -25.95 1.00
N SER A 52 -20.56 -24.94 1.35
CA SER A 52 -20.09 -23.55 1.31
C SER A 52 -19.07 -23.28 2.42
N LYS A 53 -17.89 -22.74 2.03
CA LYS A 53 -16.84 -22.32 2.95
C LYS A 53 -16.22 -20.99 2.54
N PRO A 54 -15.74 -20.19 3.50
CA PRO A 54 -15.05 -18.93 3.18
C PRO A 54 -13.64 -19.22 2.65
N LEU A 55 -13.30 -18.61 1.54
CA LEU A 55 -11.95 -18.53 0.99
C LEU A 55 -11.42 -17.12 1.20
N LEU A 56 -10.46 -16.95 2.11
CA LEU A 56 -10.05 -15.67 2.63
C LEU A 56 -8.55 -15.42 2.40
N ARG A 57 -8.19 -14.14 2.22
CA ARG A 57 -6.80 -13.67 2.22
C ARG A 57 -6.73 -12.29 2.88
N ALA A 58 -5.56 -11.96 3.43
CA ALA A 58 -5.28 -10.63 3.96
C ALA A 58 -5.07 -9.65 2.81
N TYR A 59 -5.73 -8.49 2.88
CA TYR A 59 -5.62 -7.39 1.93
C TYR A 59 -5.40 -6.08 2.67
N SER A 60 -4.45 -5.29 2.20
CA SER A 60 -4.28 -3.92 2.69
C SER A 60 -5.48 -3.08 2.30
N ILE A 61 -5.97 -2.29 3.26
CA ILE A 61 -7.07 -1.35 3.02
C ILE A 61 -6.48 -0.12 2.34
N ALA A 62 -6.95 0.18 1.13
CA ALA A 62 -6.49 1.31 0.32
C ALA A 62 -7.27 2.60 0.59
N SER A 63 -8.52 2.49 1.06
CA SER A 63 -9.29 3.63 1.53
C SER A 63 -8.76 4.17 2.87
N ALA A 64 -8.93 5.47 3.13
CA ALA A 64 -8.62 6.03 4.43
C ALA A 64 -9.67 5.66 5.49
N ASN A 65 -9.29 5.70 6.75
CA ASN A 65 -10.13 5.30 7.86
C ASN A 65 -11.38 6.18 8.06
N TRP A 66 -11.39 7.38 7.49
CA TRP A 66 -12.53 8.32 7.50
C TRP A 66 -13.45 8.19 6.28
N GLU A 67 -13.04 7.46 5.22
CA GLU A 67 -13.88 7.22 4.04
C GLU A 67 -15.03 6.27 4.37
N GLU A 68 -16.19 6.47 3.75
CA GLU A 68 -17.39 5.66 4.00
C GLU A 68 -17.37 4.29 3.31
N GLN A 69 -16.48 4.10 2.36
CA GLN A 69 -16.30 2.87 1.59
C GLN A 69 -14.96 2.23 1.93
N LEU A 70 -14.85 0.93 1.69
CA LEU A 70 -13.57 0.25 1.68
C LEU A 70 -13.09 0.09 0.24
N GLU A 71 -11.81 0.32 0.02
CA GLU A 71 -11.15 0.09 -1.26
C GLU A 71 -10.02 -0.92 -1.10
N PHE A 72 -9.89 -1.79 -2.09
CA PHE A 72 -8.86 -2.81 -2.16
C PHE A 72 -8.18 -2.81 -3.53
N PHE A 73 -6.86 -2.94 -3.55
CA PHE A 73 -6.06 -3.05 -4.76
C PHE A 73 -5.50 -4.47 -4.88
N SER A 74 -5.71 -5.11 -6.01
CA SER A 74 -5.42 -6.52 -6.23
C SER A 74 -4.68 -6.78 -7.54
N ILE A 75 -3.99 -7.92 -7.57
CA ILE A 75 -3.38 -8.47 -8.79
C ILE A 75 -4.12 -9.75 -9.19
N LYS A 76 -4.29 -9.95 -10.50
CA LYS A 76 -4.87 -11.17 -11.07
C LYS A 76 -3.79 -12.25 -11.15
N VAL A 77 -3.78 -13.18 -10.21
CA VAL A 77 -2.94 -14.36 -10.28
C VAL A 77 -3.78 -15.52 -10.85
N PRO A 78 -3.46 -16.02 -12.05
CA PRO A 78 -4.31 -17.02 -12.75
C PRO A 78 -4.63 -18.25 -11.88
N ASP A 79 -3.63 -18.79 -11.18
CA ASP A 79 -3.76 -19.98 -10.34
C ASP A 79 -3.96 -19.64 -8.84
N GLY A 80 -4.10 -18.36 -8.51
CA GLY A 80 -4.34 -17.92 -7.15
C GLY A 80 -5.74 -18.33 -6.67
N PRO A 81 -5.87 -19.03 -5.53
CA PRO A 81 -7.16 -19.58 -5.09
C PRO A 81 -8.27 -18.52 -5.00
N LEU A 82 -7.96 -17.34 -4.45
CA LEU A 82 -8.91 -16.23 -4.31
C LEU A 82 -8.87 -15.28 -5.51
N THR A 83 -7.69 -14.87 -5.95
CA THR A 83 -7.52 -13.83 -6.98
C THR A 83 -8.05 -14.27 -8.35
N SER A 84 -8.00 -15.57 -8.67
CA SER A 84 -8.60 -16.13 -9.88
C SER A 84 -10.14 -15.96 -9.94
N ARG A 85 -10.79 -15.76 -8.79
CA ARG A 85 -12.23 -15.52 -8.64
C ARG A 85 -12.53 -14.04 -8.44
N LEU A 86 -11.73 -13.35 -7.63
CA LEU A 86 -11.89 -11.91 -7.38
C LEU A 86 -11.77 -11.06 -8.65
N LYS A 87 -10.99 -11.50 -9.64
CA LYS A 87 -10.85 -10.78 -10.92
C LYS A 87 -12.16 -10.61 -11.69
N ASP A 88 -13.15 -11.46 -11.41
CA ASP A 88 -14.44 -11.52 -12.11
C ASP A 88 -15.59 -10.90 -11.30
N ILE A 89 -15.31 -10.35 -10.11
CA ILE A 89 -16.33 -9.67 -9.28
C ILE A 89 -16.90 -8.45 -10.01
N LYS A 90 -18.16 -8.14 -9.71
CA LYS A 90 -18.91 -7.04 -10.31
C LYS A 90 -19.65 -6.23 -9.26
N PRO A 91 -20.01 -4.99 -9.57
CA PRO A 91 -20.93 -4.21 -8.74
C PRO A 91 -22.20 -5.02 -8.43
N GLY A 92 -22.57 -5.05 -7.16
CA GLY A 92 -23.68 -5.86 -6.63
C GLY A 92 -23.29 -7.23 -6.08
N ASP A 93 -22.09 -7.72 -6.36
CA ASP A 93 -21.62 -8.98 -5.77
C ASP A 93 -21.33 -8.82 -4.26
N SER A 94 -21.45 -9.94 -3.54
CA SER A 94 -21.15 -10.01 -2.12
C SER A 94 -19.72 -10.41 -1.87
N ILE A 95 -19.06 -9.75 -0.93
CA ILE A 95 -17.72 -10.07 -0.47
C ILE A 95 -17.69 -10.19 1.06
N LEU A 96 -16.92 -11.14 1.57
CA LEU A 96 -16.69 -11.30 2.99
C LEU A 96 -15.59 -10.36 3.46
N ILE A 97 -15.83 -9.62 4.54
CA ILE A 97 -14.85 -8.74 5.20
C ILE A 97 -14.69 -9.17 6.65
N GLY A 98 -13.46 -9.40 7.08
CA GLY A 98 -13.14 -9.70 8.49
C GLY A 98 -13.45 -8.52 9.40
N ARG A 99 -13.90 -8.81 10.62
CA ARG A 99 -14.28 -7.76 11.60
C ARG A 99 -13.10 -7.21 12.40
N LYS A 100 -11.91 -7.81 12.27
CA LYS A 100 -10.71 -7.41 13.02
C LYS A 100 -9.58 -7.07 12.05
N PRO A 101 -9.39 -5.78 11.73
CA PRO A 101 -8.19 -5.31 11.03
C PRO A 101 -6.95 -5.58 11.88
N THR A 102 -5.83 -5.74 11.23
CA THR A 102 -4.52 -5.94 11.84
C THR A 102 -3.44 -5.42 10.91
N GLY A 103 -2.18 -5.53 11.26
CA GLY A 103 -1.06 -5.14 10.40
C GLY A 103 0.04 -4.44 11.19
N THR A 104 1.18 -4.29 10.55
CA THR A 104 2.40 -3.70 11.14
C THR A 104 2.75 -2.34 10.55
N LEU A 105 2.00 -1.88 9.55
CA LEU A 105 2.27 -0.61 8.87
C LEU A 105 1.52 0.54 9.54
N LEU A 106 1.86 0.78 10.80
CA LEU A 106 1.21 1.80 11.63
C LEU A 106 2.13 2.99 11.82
N ILE A 107 1.62 4.18 11.54
CA ILE A 107 2.42 5.41 11.60
C ILE A 107 2.89 5.72 13.03
N HIS A 108 2.12 5.32 14.04
CA HIS A 108 2.49 5.50 15.45
C HIS A 108 3.58 4.52 15.91
N ASP A 109 3.88 3.47 15.16
CA ASP A 109 5.02 2.58 15.38
C ASP A 109 6.33 3.11 14.78
N LEU A 110 6.32 4.36 14.29
CA LEU A 110 7.53 5.08 13.89
C LEU A 110 7.90 6.15 14.92
N HIS A 111 9.20 6.26 15.22
CA HIS A 111 9.73 7.42 15.93
C HIS A 111 9.46 8.71 15.14
N PRO A 112 9.40 9.88 15.81
CA PRO A 112 9.38 11.17 15.11
C PRO A 112 10.54 11.29 14.11
N GLY A 113 10.28 11.94 12.98
CA GLY A 113 11.27 12.15 11.91
C GLY A 113 10.86 13.31 11.03
N ARG A 114 11.72 13.68 10.07
CA ARG A 114 11.42 14.73 9.11
C ARG A 114 10.84 14.16 7.81
N ASN A 115 11.45 13.10 7.31
CA ASN A 115 11.02 12.47 6.06
C ASN A 115 10.43 11.07 6.30
N LEU A 116 9.32 10.77 5.64
CA LEU A 116 8.71 9.44 5.63
C LEU A 116 8.82 8.85 4.21
N TYR A 117 9.51 7.73 4.08
CA TYR A 117 9.59 6.97 2.83
C TYR A 117 8.58 5.83 2.85
N LEU A 118 7.57 5.88 1.98
CA LEU A 118 6.58 4.84 1.74
C LEU A 118 7.02 4.00 0.55
N LEU A 119 7.63 2.85 0.80
CA LEU A 119 8.31 2.03 -0.21
C LEU A 119 7.41 0.84 -0.60
N GLY A 120 6.79 0.89 -1.79
CA GLY A 120 5.86 -0.13 -2.25
C GLY A 120 6.15 -0.67 -3.64
N THR A 121 5.95 -1.98 -3.86
CA THR A 121 5.99 -2.60 -5.19
C THR A 121 4.71 -3.37 -5.49
N GLY A 122 4.20 -3.22 -6.72
CA GLY A 122 2.96 -3.87 -7.14
C GLY A 122 1.81 -3.55 -6.18
N THR A 123 1.08 -4.57 -5.72
CA THR A 123 -0.03 -4.38 -4.76
C THR A 123 0.42 -3.98 -3.35
N GLY A 124 1.72 -4.08 -3.02
CA GLY A 124 2.28 -3.48 -1.80
C GLY A 124 2.21 -1.95 -1.78
N PHE A 125 1.70 -1.34 -2.83
CA PHE A 125 1.36 0.07 -2.89
C PHE A 125 0.03 0.42 -2.16
N ALA A 126 -0.88 -0.55 -2.01
CA ALA A 126 -2.20 -0.34 -1.44
C ALA A 126 -2.23 0.36 -0.06
N PRO A 127 -1.42 -0.05 0.95
CA PRO A 127 -1.46 0.60 2.26
C PRO A 127 -1.04 2.08 2.21
N TRP A 128 -0.25 2.48 1.21
CA TRP A 128 0.19 3.87 1.06
C TRP A 128 -0.95 4.79 0.65
N LEU A 129 -1.96 4.29 -0.09
CA LEU A 129 -3.13 5.06 -0.48
C LEU A 129 -3.96 5.51 0.74
N SER A 130 -4.05 4.69 1.78
CA SER A 130 -4.70 5.10 3.03
C SER A 130 -3.83 6.05 3.86
N ILE A 131 -2.52 5.80 3.94
CA ILE A 131 -1.58 6.59 4.74
C ILE A 131 -1.39 8.01 4.16
N VAL A 132 -1.30 8.18 2.84
CA VAL A 132 -1.16 9.51 2.24
C VAL A 132 -2.44 10.36 2.33
N LYS A 133 -3.57 9.75 2.65
CA LYS A 133 -4.84 10.44 2.93
C LYS A 133 -5.06 10.70 4.43
N ASP A 134 -4.12 10.32 5.28
CA ASP A 134 -4.18 10.53 6.72
C ASP A 134 -3.59 11.89 7.10
N PRO A 135 -4.35 12.82 7.69
CA PRO A 135 -3.82 14.09 8.18
C PRO A 135 -2.65 13.92 9.17
N GLU A 136 -2.70 12.89 10.04
CA GLU A 136 -1.64 12.60 11.02
C GLU A 136 -0.29 12.36 10.34
N THR A 137 -0.29 11.81 9.12
CA THR A 137 0.94 11.61 8.34
C THR A 137 1.71 12.93 8.16
N TYR A 138 1.00 14.01 7.86
CA TYR A 138 1.59 15.32 7.61
C TYR A 138 1.79 16.15 8.88
N GLU A 139 1.13 15.80 9.98
CA GLU A 139 1.43 16.35 11.30
C GLU A 139 2.77 15.83 11.84
N ARG A 140 3.10 14.57 11.52
CA ARG A 140 4.31 13.88 12.01
C ARG A 140 5.53 14.04 11.13
N PHE A 141 5.34 14.26 9.82
CA PHE A 141 6.42 14.32 8.83
C PHE A 141 6.29 15.56 7.95
N GLU A 142 7.42 16.23 7.74
CA GLU A 142 7.48 17.41 6.87
C GLU A 142 7.42 17.03 5.39
N ARG A 143 7.95 15.85 5.04
CA ARG A 143 7.95 15.31 3.67
C ARG A 143 7.56 13.84 3.68
N VAL A 144 6.70 13.49 2.73
CA VAL A 144 6.27 12.12 2.48
C VAL A 144 6.70 11.73 1.08
N ILE A 145 7.59 10.74 0.97
CA ILE A 145 8.12 10.25 -0.30
C ILE A 145 7.40 8.95 -0.63
N LEU A 146 6.47 9.03 -1.57
CA LEU A 146 5.64 7.91 -1.99
C LEU A 146 6.29 7.19 -3.17
N CYS A 147 6.95 6.08 -2.90
CA CYS A 147 7.66 5.29 -3.91
C CYS A 147 6.79 4.15 -4.44
N HIS A 148 6.62 4.10 -5.76
CA HIS A 148 5.83 3.09 -6.45
C HIS A 148 6.68 2.33 -7.47
N GLY A 149 7.12 1.13 -7.12
CA GLY A 149 7.92 0.27 -8.00
C GLY A 149 7.06 -0.71 -8.78
N VAL A 150 7.22 -0.73 -10.11
CA VAL A 150 6.49 -1.63 -11.01
C VAL A 150 7.41 -2.21 -12.08
N ARG A 151 6.88 -3.18 -12.84
CA ARG A 151 7.61 -3.77 -13.97
C ARG A 151 7.50 -2.90 -15.21
N HIS A 152 6.31 -2.48 -15.56
CA HIS A 152 5.99 -1.68 -16.75
C HIS A 152 5.27 -0.38 -16.35
N ALA A 153 5.41 0.67 -17.14
CA ALA A 153 4.81 1.98 -16.85
C ALA A 153 3.27 1.92 -16.80
N GLN A 154 2.66 1.04 -17.59
CA GLN A 154 1.22 0.80 -17.55
C GLN A 154 0.73 0.25 -16.19
N ASP A 155 1.61 -0.38 -15.40
CA ASP A 155 1.30 -0.95 -14.08
C ASP A 155 1.27 0.11 -12.96
N LEU A 156 1.59 1.38 -13.26
CA LEU A 156 1.50 2.50 -12.34
C LEU A 156 0.03 2.90 -12.09
N ALA A 157 -0.73 1.97 -11.53
CA ALA A 157 -2.09 2.23 -11.08
C ALA A 157 -2.12 3.41 -10.10
N TYR A 158 -3.20 4.18 -10.09
CA TYR A 158 -3.38 5.40 -9.26
C TYR A 158 -2.41 6.56 -9.56
N ARG A 159 -1.51 6.47 -10.56
CA ARG A 159 -0.58 7.56 -10.84
C ARG A 159 -1.32 8.87 -11.09
N ASP A 160 -2.31 8.86 -11.97
CA ASP A 160 -3.09 10.06 -12.30
C ASP A 160 -3.82 10.61 -11.07
N TYR A 161 -4.42 9.72 -10.27
CA TYR A 161 -5.05 10.09 -9.01
C TYR A 161 -4.08 10.81 -8.06
N ILE A 162 -2.88 10.27 -7.87
CA ILE A 162 -1.89 10.83 -6.96
C ILE A 162 -1.33 12.17 -7.48
N GLU A 163 -1.10 12.27 -8.78
CA GLU A 163 -0.47 13.46 -9.36
C GLU A 163 -1.46 14.61 -9.63
N ASN A 164 -2.73 14.28 -9.94
CA ASN A 164 -3.68 15.26 -10.45
C ASN A 164 -4.95 15.42 -9.61
N GLU A 165 -5.45 14.37 -8.97
CA GLU A 165 -6.71 14.42 -8.21
C GLU A 165 -6.46 14.67 -6.72
N LEU A 166 -5.58 13.89 -6.10
CA LEU A 166 -5.29 13.97 -4.67
C LEU A 166 -4.81 15.35 -4.21
N PRO A 167 -3.95 16.09 -4.98
CA PRO A 167 -3.57 17.44 -4.64
C PRO A 167 -4.70 18.49 -4.75
N ARG A 168 -5.86 18.11 -5.28
CA ARG A 168 -7.07 18.95 -5.36
C ARG A 168 -8.13 18.56 -4.34
N HIS A 169 -7.81 17.65 -3.44
CA HIS A 169 -8.74 17.21 -2.39
C HIS A 169 -9.11 18.41 -1.49
N GLU A 170 -10.41 18.58 -1.23
CA GLU A 170 -10.96 19.77 -0.57
C GLU A 170 -10.28 20.10 0.77
N PHE A 171 -9.95 19.08 1.58
CA PHE A 171 -9.40 19.27 2.93
C PHE A 171 -7.90 19.02 3.03
N LEU A 172 -7.33 18.17 2.17
CA LEU A 172 -5.95 17.72 2.27
C LEU A 172 -5.08 18.20 1.12
N GLY A 173 -5.69 18.69 0.03
CA GLY A 173 -5.01 18.93 -1.23
C GLY A 173 -3.84 19.90 -1.12
N GLU A 174 -4.00 21.00 -0.40
CA GLU A 174 -2.92 22.00 -0.20
C GLU A 174 -1.73 21.37 0.54
N THR A 175 -1.98 20.66 1.63
CA THR A 175 -0.92 19.96 2.40
C THR A 175 -0.22 18.88 1.58
N ILE A 176 -0.99 18.12 0.79
CA ILE A 176 -0.47 17.06 -0.08
C ILE A 176 0.38 17.67 -1.21
N ALA A 177 -0.09 18.73 -1.86
CA ALA A 177 0.64 19.39 -2.94
C ALA A 177 2.04 19.86 -2.51
N ASP A 178 2.18 20.33 -1.27
CA ASP A 178 3.43 20.84 -0.75
C ASP A 178 4.36 19.74 -0.21
N ARG A 179 3.82 18.65 0.35
CA ARG A 179 4.58 17.70 1.15
C ARG A 179 4.68 16.29 0.59
N LEU A 180 3.81 15.90 -0.34
CA LEU A 180 3.85 14.58 -0.96
C LEU A 180 4.70 14.59 -2.22
N HIS A 181 5.76 13.80 -2.23
CA HIS A 181 6.64 13.60 -3.37
C HIS A 181 6.44 12.21 -3.95
N TYR A 182 5.77 12.13 -5.10
CA TYR A 182 5.57 10.85 -5.78
C TYR A 182 6.81 10.45 -6.60
N TYR A 183 7.32 9.25 -6.33
CA TYR A 183 8.49 8.67 -7.00
C TYR A 183 8.14 7.32 -7.63
N PRO A 184 7.66 7.28 -8.88
CA PRO A 184 7.47 6.04 -9.62
C PRO A 184 8.81 5.47 -10.08
N ALA A 185 8.96 4.14 -10.09
CA ALA A 185 10.15 3.44 -10.60
C ALA A 185 9.72 2.24 -11.47
N VAL A 186 10.30 2.14 -12.68
CA VAL A 186 9.96 1.10 -13.66
C VAL A 186 11.18 0.26 -13.98
N THR A 187 11.04 -1.08 -13.97
CA THR A 187 12.22 -1.95 -14.05
C THR A 187 12.48 -2.53 -15.44
N ARG A 188 11.47 -2.68 -16.29
CA ARG A 188 11.58 -3.47 -17.53
C ARG A 188 11.59 -2.67 -18.83
N GLU A 189 11.47 -1.36 -18.74
CA GLU A 189 11.49 -0.47 -19.91
C GLU A 189 12.08 0.89 -19.53
N PRO A 190 12.53 1.72 -20.50
CA PRO A 190 12.89 3.11 -20.25
C PRO A 190 11.68 3.87 -19.69
N PHE A 191 11.93 4.69 -18.67
CA PHE A 191 10.87 5.46 -18.05
C PHE A 191 11.40 6.76 -17.49
N GLU A 192 10.87 7.86 -18.00
CA GLU A 192 11.16 9.20 -17.52
C GLU A 192 9.99 9.78 -16.73
N HIS A 193 10.31 10.46 -15.64
CA HIS A 193 9.34 11.16 -14.83
C HIS A 193 9.94 12.50 -14.37
N ARG A 194 9.23 13.60 -14.61
CA ARG A 194 9.67 14.97 -14.28
C ARG A 194 11.08 15.30 -14.77
N GLY A 195 11.43 14.83 -15.97
CA GLY A 195 12.73 15.09 -16.60
C GLY A 195 13.89 14.22 -16.11
N HIS A 196 13.61 13.21 -15.29
CA HIS A 196 14.62 12.28 -14.78
C HIS A 196 14.32 10.84 -15.21
N ASP A 197 15.38 10.06 -15.45
CA ASP A 197 15.27 8.62 -15.72
C ASP A 197 15.01 7.87 -14.41
N HIS A 198 13.82 7.29 -14.31
CA HIS A 198 13.35 6.50 -13.18
C HIS A 198 13.40 4.99 -13.45
N ARG A 199 14.21 4.56 -14.41
CA ARG A 199 14.42 3.15 -14.69
C ARG A 199 15.30 2.51 -13.62
N GLY A 200 14.82 1.44 -13.00
CA GLY A 200 15.58 0.63 -12.05
C GLY A 200 14.73 0.07 -10.91
N ARG A 201 15.33 -0.79 -10.12
CA ARG A 201 14.71 -1.22 -8.85
C ARG A 201 14.82 -0.08 -7.84
N MET A 202 13.77 0.15 -7.06
CA MET A 202 13.80 1.18 -6.02
C MET A 202 14.95 0.99 -5.04
N THR A 203 15.26 -0.26 -4.69
CA THR A 203 16.41 -0.59 -3.83
C THR A 203 17.72 -0.07 -4.41
N ASP A 204 17.95 -0.27 -5.70
CA ASP A 204 19.18 0.17 -6.39
C ASP A 204 19.19 1.70 -6.53
N LEU A 205 18.07 2.30 -6.90
CA LEU A 205 17.93 3.76 -7.03
C LEU A 205 18.17 4.49 -5.69
N MET A 206 17.74 3.90 -4.59
CA MET A 206 17.98 4.44 -3.25
C MET A 206 19.41 4.14 -2.77
N ALA A 207 19.93 2.92 -2.97
CA ALA A 207 21.27 2.53 -2.52
C ALA A 207 22.38 3.34 -3.19
N THR A 208 22.22 3.66 -4.48
CA THR A 208 23.16 4.50 -5.26
C THR A 208 23.03 6.00 -4.98
N GLY A 209 22.02 6.43 -4.21
CA GLY A 209 21.72 7.84 -3.96
C GLY A 209 21.00 8.55 -5.12
N ARG A 210 20.74 7.86 -6.22
CA ARG A 210 20.08 8.44 -7.41
C ARG A 210 18.68 8.97 -7.09
N MET A 211 17.89 8.22 -6.31
CA MET A 211 16.56 8.67 -5.86
C MET A 211 16.67 9.97 -5.07
N MET A 212 17.60 10.07 -4.13
CA MET A 212 17.83 11.26 -3.31
C MET A 212 18.23 12.46 -4.16
N GLN A 213 19.15 12.27 -5.08
CA GLN A 213 19.59 13.30 -6.02
C GLN A 213 18.41 13.83 -6.87
N GLN A 214 17.57 12.94 -7.41
CA GLN A 214 16.43 13.31 -8.25
C GLN A 214 15.33 14.02 -7.46
N LEU A 215 15.20 13.75 -6.17
CA LEU A 215 14.26 14.40 -5.25
C LEU A 215 14.84 15.66 -4.58
N GLY A 216 16.11 15.97 -4.79
CA GLY A 216 16.78 17.06 -4.09
C GLY A 216 16.91 16.85 -2.59
N LEU A 217 17.04 15.59 -2.17
CA LEU A 217 17.17 15.18 -0.77
C LEU A 217 18.63 14.81 -0.46
N GLU A 218 19.00 14.93 0.81
CA GLU A 218 20.25 14.43 1.35
C GLU A 218 20.26 12.89 1.42
N ALA A 219 21.43 12.29 1.67
CA ALA A 219 21.53 10.86 1.92
C ALA A 219 20.70 10.46 3.15
N LEU A 220 20.21 9.21 3.17
CA LEU A 220 19.44 8.68 4.30
C LEU A 220 20.18 8.86 5.63
N ASP A 221 19.51 9.48 6.60
CA ASP A 221 20.01 9.79 7.92
C ASP A 221 19.08 9.19 9.01
N PRO A 222 19.59 8.31 9.89
CA PRO A 222 18.82 7.75 11.01
C PRO A 222 18.17 8.81 11.92
N ALA A 223 18.75 10.01 12.01
CA ALA A 223 18.21 11.09 12.84
C ALA A 223 16.88 11.62 12.27
N HIS A 224 16.73 11.64 10.94
CA HIS A 224 15.65 12.37 10.28
C HIS A 224 14.70 11.51 9.43
N ASP A 225 15.15 10.32 8.99
CA ASP A 225 14.42 9.52 8.02
C ASP A 225 13.70 8.34 8.67
N ARG A 226 12.49 8.09 8.20
CA ARG A 226 11.64 6.95 8.60
C ARG A 226 11.15 6.25 7.35
N ALA A 227 10.90 4.94 7.47
CA ALA A 227 10.42 4.18 6.32
C ALA A 227 9.31 3.19 6.68
N MET A 228 8.40 3.00 5.74
CA MET A 228 7.44 1.91 5.73
C MET A 228 7.63 1.13 4.44
N ILE A 229 7.70 -0.20 4.54
CA ILE A 229 8.07 -1.06 3.41
C ILE A 229 6.99 -2.13 3.21
N CYS A 230 6.43 -2.19 2.00
CA CYS A 230 5.46 -3.23 1.64
C CYS A 230 5.75 -3.77 0.23
N GLY A 231 5.94 -5.07 0.12
CA GLY A 231 6.26 -5.68 -1.17
C GLY A 231 6.64 -7.15 -1.09
N SER A 232 7.40 -7.61 -2.09
CA SER A 232 7.87 -8.98 -2.16
C SER A 232 8.90 -9.31 -1.07
N PRO A 233 9.06 -10.60 -0.70
CA PRO A 233 10.08 -11.02 0.27
C PRO A 233 11.49 -10.53 -0.06
N GLN A 234 11.88 -10.55 -1.34
CA GLN A 234 13.19 -10.08 -1.77
C GLN A 234 13.35 -8.57 -1.58
N MET A 235 12.34 -7.77 -1.97
CA MET A 235 12.35 -6.33 -1.74
C MET A 235 12.48 -5.98 -0.25
N LEU A 236 11.72 -6.67 0.60
CA LEU A 236 11.81 -6.48 2.05
C LEU A 236 13.22 -6.79 2.57
N ALA A 237 13.83 -7.90 2.13
CA ALA A 237 15.18 -8.27 2.53
C ALA A 237 16.22 -7.22 2.09
N ASP A 238 16.14 -6.76 0.85
CA ASP A 238 17.07 -5.78 0.28
C ASP A 238 16.98 -4.42 1.01
N PHE A 239 15.74 -3.91 1.24
CA PHE A 239 15.56 -2.65 1.96
C PHE A 239 15.99 -2.75 3.43
N ARG A 240 15.64 -3.84 4.11
CA ARG A 240 16.05 -4.05 5.50
C ARG A 240 17.56 -4.07 5.64
N ALA A 241 18.26 -4.85 4.80
CA ALA A 241 19.72 -4.89 4.81
C ALA A 241 20.33 -3.49 4.56
N MET A 242 19.75 -2.72 3.65
CA MET A 242 20.21 -1.37 3.34
C MET A 242 19.97 -0.39 4.51
N LEU A 243 18.80 -0.42 5.14
CA LEU A 243 18.46 0.46 6.26
C LEU A 243 19.25 0.10 7.51
N ASP A 244 19.31 -1.19 7.87
CA ASP A 244 20.08 -1.69 9.01
C ASP A 244 21.58 -1.34 8.87
N GLY A 245 22.11 -1.47 7.63
CA GLY A 245 23.49 -1.09 7.32
C GLY A 245 23.79 0.41 7.46
N ARG A 246 22.76 1.25 7.52
CA ARG A 246 22.85 2.70 7.79
C ARG A 246 22.50 3.08 9.22
N GLY A 247 22.26 2.09 10.10
CA GLY A 247 21.86 2.32 11.48
C GLY A 247 20.40 2.74 11.67
N ILE A 248 19.57 2.57 10.64
CA ILE A 248 18.11 2.78 10.70
C ILE A 248 17.49 1.46 11.18
N THR A 249 16.87 1.44 12.37
CA THR A 249 16.44 0.22 13.04
C THR A 249 14.93 -0.04 12.91
N ALA A 250 14.57 -1.32 12.75
CA ALA A 250 13.17 -1.72 12.68
C ALA A 250 12.45 -1.55 14.02
N ALA A 251 11.14 -1.28 13.95
CA ALA A 251 10.25 -1.44 15.10
C ALA A 251 10.28 -2.92 15.54
N PRO A 252 10.55 -3.21 16.83
CA PRO A 252 10.73 -4.58 17.29
C PRO A 252 9.42 -5.37 17.33
N ARG A 253 8.31 -4.68 17.50
CA ARG A 253 6.94 -5.24 17.54
C ARG A 253 5.91 -4.12 17.43
N ILE A 254 4.67 -4.46 17.13
CA ILE A 254 3.51 -3.54 17.17
C ILE A 254 3.44 -2.87 18.54
N GLY A 255 3.18 -1.57 18.56
CA GLY A 255 3.12 -0.75 19.77
C GLY A 255 4.48 -0.38 20.38
N THR A 256 5.58 -0.68 19.67
CA THR A 256 6.92 -0.25 20.08
C THR A 256 7.60 0.44 18.89
N PRO A 257 7.76 1.77 18.92
CA PRO A 257 8.27 2.51 17.79
C PRO A 257 9.70 2.14 17.39
N GLY A 258 9.95 2.17 16.08
CA GLY A 258 11.26 2.06 15.45
C GLY A 258 11.47 3.18 14.43
N GLN A 259 12.52 3.06 13.64
CA GLN A 259 12.77 4.00 12.56
C GLN A 259 12.16 3.50 11.23
N TYR A 260 11.86 2.20 11.14
CA TYR A 260 11.06 1.67 10.05
C TYR A 260 10.15 0.52 10.48
N VAL A 261 9.08 0.31 9.72
CA VAL A 261 8.17 -0.83 9.79
C VAL A 261 8.06 -1.50 8.43
N PHE A 262 7.67 -2.77 8.40
CA PHE A 262 7.54 -3.50 7.15
C PHE A 262 6.47 -4.58 7.23
N GLU A 263 5.86 -4.88 6.06
CA GLU A 263 4.88 -5.95 5.92
C GLU A 263 5.02 -6.62 4.54
N ARG A 264 4.72 -7.91 4.48
CA ARG A 264 4.70 -8.68 3.24
C ARG A 264 3.41 -8.42 2.49
N ALA A 265 3.47 -7.96 1.22
CA ALA A 265 2.28 -7.66 0.42
C ALA A 265 1.38 -8.88 0.15
N PHE A 266 1.96 -10.08 0.13
CA PHE A 266 1.24 -11.35 -0.03
C PHE A 266 2.05 -12.50 0.55
N VAL A 267 1.35 -13.52 1.00
CA VAL A 267 1.95 -14.77 1.47
C VAL A 267 1.61 -15.84 0.45
N GLU A 268 2.60 -16.28 -0.32
CA GLU A 268 2.50 -17.53 -1.08
C GLU A 268 2.46 -18.69 -0.07
N LYS A 269 1.44 -19.52 -0.19
CA LYS A 269 1.40 -20.84 0.48
C LYS A 269 1.55 -21.90 -0.57
#